data_2bcf3accd4f6e44a23adde3987e71f8b
#
_entry.id   2bcf3accd4f6e44a23adde3987e71f8b
#
_cell.length_a   1.000
_cell.length_b   1.000
_cell.length_c   1.000
_cell.angle_alpha   90.00
_cell.angle_beta   90.00
_cell.angle_gamma   90.00
#
_symmetry.space_group_name_H-M   'P 1'
#
loop_
_entity.id
_entity.type
_entity.pdbx_description
1 polymer ?
#
loop_
_entity_poly.entity_id
_entity_poly.type
_entity_poly.pdbx_seq_one_letter_code
_entity_poly.pdbx_strand_id
1 'polypeptide(L)'
;KDGKRIPSSWDNRHLVSLTGGKKFGKNWELGIRWLFTGGAPYTPFDIQTTMFRQNWDVRPFGVPDYNRLNTERISPFHQLDLRLDKKYFFNRWSLNVFFDVQNAYNYVTVFQDNIDVERDSSGQPKINPENTDFYLPRFIQSTYGTILPTIGIIVEL
;
A
#
# COMPACT_ATOMS: atom_id res chain seq x y z
N LYS A 1 9.95 14.27 -28.27
CA LYS A 1 10.30 13.13 -27.52
C LYS A 1 11.78 13.21 -27.28
N ASP A 2 12.12 13.85 -26.19
CA ASP A 2 13.36 14.58 -25.94
C ASP A 2 14.49 13.72 -25.36
N GLY A 3 14.49 12.40 -25.59
CA GLY A 3 15.52 11.49 -25.07
C GLY A 3 15.57 11.41 -23.54
N LYS A 4 14.63 12.04 -22.82
CA LYS A 4 14.55 12.02 -21.37
C LYS A 4 14.17 10.61 -20.88
N ARG A 5 14.98 10.04 -20.00
CA ARG A 5 14.65 8.76 -19.35
C ARG A 5 13.55 8.99 -18.32
N ILE A 6 12.46 8.26 -18.45
CA ILE A 6 11.34 8.27 -17.50
C ILE A 6 11.38 6.94 -16.73
N PRO A 7 11.31 6.94 -15.39
CA PRO A 7 11.24 5.71 -14.61
C PRO A 7 10.02 4.88 -15.00
N SER A 8 10.19 3.57 -15.06
CA SER A 8 9.06 2.64 -15.17
C SER A 8 8.25 2.65 -13.87
N SER A 9 6.94 2.43 -13.95
CA SER A 9 6.07 2.30 -12.76
C SER A 9 6.51 1.18 -11.79
N TRP A 10 7.37 0.27 -12.23
CA TRP A 10 7.95 -0.82 -11.44
C TRP A 10 9.32 -0.48 -10.84
N ASP A 11 9.84 0.73 -11.08
CA ASP A 11 11.15 1.16 -10.56
C ASP A 11 11.09 1.49 -9.06
N ASN A 12 11.14 0.45 -8.24
CA ASN A 12 11.18 0.59 -6.78
C ASN A 12 12.57 0.99 -6.24
N ARG A 13 13.58 1.18 -7.08
CA ARG A 13 15.00 1.45 -6.75
C ARG A 13 15.65 0.38 -5.90
N HIS A 14 15.06 0.04 -4.76
CA HIS A 14 15.61 -0.90 -3.78
C HIS A 14 14.55 -1.89 -3.36
N LEU A 15 14.94 -3.15 -3.30
CA LEU A 15 14.16 -4.23 -2.72
C LEU A 15 15.10 -5.04 -1.84
N VAL A 16 14.78 -5.10 -0.56
CA VAL A 16 15.57 -5.87 0.43
C VAL A 16 14.64 -6.82 1.16
N SER A 17 15.03 -8.09 1.22
CA SER A 17 14.34 -9.11 2.02
C SER A 17 15.34 -9.81 2.91
N LEU A 18 15.13 -9.76 4.21
CA LEU A 18 15.89 -10.46 5.22
C LEU A 18 15.00 -11.49 5.88
N THR A 19 15.42 -12.75 5.84
CA THR A 19 14.68 -13.84 6.47
C THR A 19 15.63 -14.62 7.36
N GLY A 20 15.21 -14.93 8.57
CA GLY A 20 15.95 -15.71 9.52
C GLY A 20 15.04 -16.57 10.37
N GLY A 21 15.58 -17.64 10.93
CA GLY A 21 14.84 -18.50 11.85
C GLY A 21 15.76 -19.19 12.85
N LYS A 22 15.21 -19.53 13.99
CA LYS A 22 15.92 -20.26 15.04
C LYS A 22 15.05 -21.33 15.66
N LYS A 23 15.57 -22.55 15.69
CA LYS A 23 14.97 -23.66 16.44
C LYS A 23 15.49 -23.67 17.87
N PHE A 24 14.57 -23.85 18.79
CA PHE A 24 14.84 -23.96 20.22
C PHE A 24 14.54 -25.36 20.73
N GLY A 25 14.97 -25.64 21.96
CA GLY A 25 14.61 -26.92 22.64
C GLY A 25 13.09 -27.15 22.68
N LYS A 26 12.69 -28.41 22.75
CA LYS A 26 11.29 -28.85 22.80
C LYS A 26 10.46 -28.47 21.56
N ASN A 27 11.07 -28.49 20.36
CA ASN A 27 10.42 -28.29 19.06
C ASN A 27 9.74 -26.92 18.88
N TRP A 28 10.30 -25.87 19.41
CA TRP A 28 9.95 -24.50 19.12
C TRP A 28 10.77 -23.97 17.94
N GLU A 29 10.14 -23.17 17.09
CA GLU A 29 10.83 -22.46 16.01
C GLU A 29 10.31 -21.02 15.94
N LEU A 30 11.23 -20.05 15.89
CA LEU A 30 10.94 -18.64 15.65
C LEU A 30 11.41 -18.29 14.25
N GLY A 31 10.52 -17.73 13.45
CA GLY A 31 10.79 -17.13 12.14
C GLY A 31 10.68 -15.60 12.20
N ILE A 32 11.58 -14.94 11.49
CA ILE A 32 11.56 -13.48 11.32
C ILE A 32 11.75 -13.20 9.84
N ARG A 33 10.91 -12.32 9.30
CA ARG A 33 11.06 -11.77 7.95
C ARG A 33 10.94 -10.27 7.99
N TRP A 34 11.93 -9.57 7.45
CA TRP A 34 11.85 -8.14 7.23
C TRP A 34 11.94 -7.85 5.74
N LEU A 35 11.00 -7.04 5.24
CA LEU A 35 10.91 -6.63 3.85
C LEU A 35 10.99 -5.11 3.77
N PHE A 36 11.76 -4.62 2.80
CA PHE A 36 11.81 -3.22 2.43
C PHE A 36 11.66 -3.09 0.91
N THR A 37 10.77 -2.19 0.47
CA THR A 37 10.60 -1.84 -0.94
C THR A 37 10.62 -0.32 -1.06
N GLY A 38 11.50 0.21 -1.89
CA GLY A 38 11.52 1.64 -2.19
C GLY A 38 10.23 2.10 -2.87
N GLY A 39 9.92 3.38 -2.78
CA GLY A 39 8.70 3.92 -3.33
C GLY A 39 8.62 3.83 -4.85
N ALA A 40 7.56 3.20 -5.37
CA ALA A 40 7.28 3.14 -6.80
C ALA A 40 6.95 4.53 -7.36
N PRO A 41 7.37 4.85 -8.59
CA PRO A 41 6.98 6.10 -9.24
C PRO A 41 5.49 6.11 -9.58
N TYR A 42 4.90 7.29 -9.50
CA TYR A 42 3.55 7.54 -9.99
C TYR A 42 3.45 8.88 -10.74
N THR A 43 2.40 9.01 -11.53
CA THR A 43 2.05 10.23 -12.25
C THR A 43 1.05 11.02 -11.43
N PRO A 44 1.36 12.26 -11.01
CA PRO A 44 0.40 13.08 -10.27
C PRO A 44 -0.80 13.45 -11.15
N PHE A 45 -1.88 13.91 -10.52
CA PHE A 45 -3.05 14.37 -11.25
C PHE A 45 -2.85 15.78 -11.80
N ASP A 46 -3.36 16.05 -12.98
CA ASP A 46 -3.64 17.40 -13.48
C ASP A 46 -4.92 17.90 -12.80
N ILE A 47 -4.73 18.73 -11.77
CA ILE A 47 -5.82 19.21 -10.94
C ILE A 47 -6.77 20.13 -11.75
N GLN A 48 -6.23 20.95 -12.64
CA GLN A 48 -7.04 21.84 -13.47
C GLN A 48 -7.94 21.05 -14.40
N THR A 49 -7.37 20.14 -15.17
CA THR A 49 -8.15 19.28 -16.06
C THR A 49 -9.14 18.39 -15.30
N THR A 50 -8.74 17.88 -14.13
CA THR A 50 -9.59 17.03 -13.29
C THR A 50 -10.77 17.79 -12.74
N MET A 51 -10.56 19.00 -12.17
CA MET A 51 -11.60 19.78 -11.48
C MET A 51 -12.48 20.58 -12.43
N PHE A 52 -12.16 20.64 -13.72
CA PHE A 52 -13.01 21.29 -14.71
C PHE A 52 -14.37 20.59 -14.77
N ARG A 53 -15.46 21.31 -14.51
CA ARG A 53 -16.80 20.75 -14.30
C ARG A 53 -17.25 19.85 -15.44
N GLN A 54 -17.07 20.30 -16.69
CA GLN A 54 -17.47 19.49 -17.86
C GLN A 54 -16.71 18.16 -17.95
N ASN A 55 -15.45 18.11 -17.46
CA ASN A 55 -14.69 16.87 -17.42
C ASN A 55 -15.15 15.98 -16.27
N TRP A 56 -15.30 16.56 -15.07
CA TRP A 56 -15.70 15.81 -13.90
C TRP A 56 -17.10 15.21 -14.03
N ASP A 57 -18.05 15.94 -14.59
CA ASP A 57 -19.43 15.46 -14.77
C ASP A 57 -19.53 14.27 -15.72
N VAL A 58 -18.60 14.15 -16.67
CA VAL A 58 -18.51 13.01 -17.61
C VAL A 58 -17.65 11.88 -17.04
N ARG A 59 -16.58 12.22 -16.30
CA ARG A 59 -15.58 11.28 -15.83
C ARG A 59 -15.09 11.67 -14.42
N PRO A 60 -15.82 11.25 -13.37
CA PRO A 60 -15.56 11.70 -11.99
C PRO A 60 -14.36 10.96 -11.36
N PHE A 61 -13.18 11.12 -11.94
CA PHE A 61 -11.91 10.61 -11.40
C PHE A 61 -10.72 11.39 -11.93
N GLY A 62 -9.60 11.29 -11.21
CA GLY A 62 -8.38 12.05 -11.49
C GLY A 62 -7.82 11.79 -12.88
N VAL A 63 -7.51 12.86 -13.60
CA VAL A 63 -6.82 12.82 -14.89
C VAL A 63 -5.32 12.89 -14.62
N PRO A 64 -4.51 11.88 -15.03
CA PRO A 64 -3.07 11.93 -14.85
C PRO A 64 -2.42 13.06 -15.67
N ASP A 65 -1.47 13.76 -15.06
CA ASP A 65 -0.62 14.74 -15.79
C ASP A 65 0.50 14.01 -16.56
N TYR A 66 0.27 13.72 -17.82
CA TYR A 66 1.24 13.00 -18.66
C TYR A 66 2.51 13.83 -18.98
N ASN A 67 2.54 15.15 -18.70
CA ASN A 67 3.76 15.94 -18.76
C ASN A 67 4.68 15.65 -17.57
N ARG A 68 4.11 15.12 -16.48
CA ARG A 68 4.81 14.71 -15.26
C ARG A 68 4.77 13.19 -15.06
N LEU A 69 4.86 12.43 -16.15
CA LEU A 69 4.79 10.96 -16.11
C LEU A 69 5.86 10.38 -15.17
N ASN A 70 5.43 9.67 -14.13
CA ASN A 70 6.27 8.98 -13.14
C ASN A 70 7.30 9.89 -12.45
N THR A 71 6.98 11.16 -12.23
CA THR A 71 7.88 12.10 -11.56
C THR A 71 7.83 12.03 -10.05
N GLU A 72 6.70 11.65 -9.49
CA GLU A 72 6.50 11.51 -8.04
C GLU A 72 6.74 10.07 -7.58
N ARG A 73 6.94 9.86 -6.28
CA ARG A 73 7.08 8.52 -5.70
C ARG A 73 6.23 8.37 -4.45
N ILE A 74 5.61 7.20 -4.31
CA ILE A 74 4.94 6.81 -3.06
C ILE A 74 5.98 6.63 -1.95
N SER A 75 5.52 6.65 -0.70
CA SER A 75 6.38 6.35 0.44
C SER A 75 6.97 4.94 0.34
N PRO A 76 8.21 4.72 0.78
CA PRO A 76 8.75 3.38 0.88
C PRO A 76 7.85 2.49 1.74
N PHE A 77 7.80 1.22 1.40
CA PHE A 77 7.12 0.20 2.19
C PHE A 77 8.13 -0.65 2.94
N HIS A 78 7.89 -0.92 4.22
CA HIS A 78 8.64 -1.92 4.96
C HIS A 78 7.76 -2.63 5.99
N GLN A 79 8.10 -3.87 6.29
CA GLN A 79 7.28 -4.73 7.11
C GLN A 79 8.16 -5.71 7.87
N LEU A 80 7.84 -5.95 9.13
CA LEU A 80 8.42 -7.01 9.95
C LEU A 80 7.33 -8.05 10.24
N ASP A 81 7.62 -9.30 9.89
CA ASP A 81 6.77 -10.42 10.20
C ASP A 81 7.48 -11.33 11.19
N LEU A 82 6.74 -11.81 12.17
CA LEU A 82 7.20 -12.71 13.22
C LEU A 82 6.33 -13.94 13.24
N ARG A 83 6.93 -15.12 13.29
CA ARG A 83 6.21 -16.37 13.36
C ARG A 83 6.82 -17.28 14.44
N LEU A 84 5.97 -17.82 15.30
CA LEU A 84 6.33 -18.76 16.33
C LEU A 84 5.59 -20.07 16.08
N ASP A 85 6.33 -21.15 15.92
CA ASP A 85 5.81 -22.49 15.69
C ASP A 85 6.13 -23.40 16.88
N LYS A 86 5.19 -24.29 17.20
CA LYS A 86 5.36 -25.38 18.16
C LYS A 86 4.93 -26.69 17.55
N LYS A 87 5.90 -27.61 17.36
CA LYS A 87 5.63 -28.92 16.76
C LYS A 87 5.56 -30.02 17.81
N TYR A 88 4.53 -30.85 17.71
CA TYR A 88 4.30 -32.05 18.51
C TYR A 88 4.37 -33.27 17.61
N PHE A 89 5.13 -34.31 18.02
CA PHE A 89 5.27 -35.54 17.28
C PHE A 89 4.55 -36.66 17.99
N PHE A 90 3.71 -37.37 17.23
CA PHE A 90 3.00 -38.59 17.67
C PHE A 90 3.46 -39.76 16.79
N ASN A 91 3.05 -40.98 17.12
CA ASN A 91 3.55 -42.20 16.44
C ASN A 91 3.25 -42.26 14.94
N ARG A 92 2.14 -41.64 14.47
CA ARG A 92 1.72 -41.70 13.05
C ARG A 92 1.43 -40.35 12.44
N TRP A 93 1.51 -39.26 13.18
CA TRP A 93 1.20 -37.92 12.74
C TRP A 93 1.96 -36.89 13.54
N SER A 94 2.00 -35.68 13.03
CA SER A 94 2.52 -34.54 13.77
C SER A 94 1.56 -33.35 13.72
N LEU A 95 1.59 -32.55 14.77
CA LEU A 95 0.81 -31.33 14.90
C LEU A 95 1.76 -30.15 15.02
N ASN A 96 1.59 -29.17 14.16
CA ASN A 96 2.24 -27.87 14.30
C ASN A 96 1.19 -26.81 14.64
N VAL A 97 1.37 -26.13 15.77
CA VAL A 97 0.58 -24.98 16.15
C VAL A 97 1.45 -23.76 15.92
N PHE A 98 0.92 -22.75 15.22
CA PHE A 98 1.69 -21.54 14.96
C PHE A 98 0.90 -20.27 15.31
N PHE A 99 1.65 -19.25 15.67
CA PHE A 99 1.21 -17.88 15.80
C PHE A 99 2.07 -16.99 14.88
N ASP A 100 1.42 -16.30 13.97
CA ASP A 100 2.05 -15.42 12.98
C ASP A 100 1.54 -13.99 13.16
N VAL A 101 2.44 -13.02 13.10
CA VAL A 101 2.10 -11.60 13.15
C VAL A 101 2.77 -10.93 11.96
N GLN A 102 1.96 -10.54 10.98
CA GLN A 102 2.44 -9.73 9.88
C GLN A 102 2.40 -8.26 10.25
N ASN A 103 3.37 -7.51 9.76
CA ASN A 103 3.53 -6.09 10.06
C ASN A 103 3.55 -5.80 11.58
N ALA A 104 4.42 -6.50 12.32
CA ALA A 104 4.45 -6.52 13.78
C ALA A 104 4.62 -5.13 14.43
N TYR A 105 5.18 -4.15 13.73
CA TYR A 105 5.28 -2.77 14.20
C TYR A 105 4.25 -1.81 13.58
N ASN A 106 3.21 -2.37 12.91
CA ASN A 106 2.07 -1.62 12.36
C ASN A 106 2.47 -0.45 11.45
N TYR A 107 3.42 -0.70 10.53
CA TYR A 107 3.82 0.32 9.57
C TYR A 107 2.71 0.59 8.57
N VAL A 108 2.49 1.87 8.28
CA VAL A 108 1.48 2.34 7.31
C VAL A 108 2.19 3.05 6.17
N THR A 109 2.01 2.55 4.96
CA THR A 109 2.50 3.18 3.73
C THR A 109 1.47 4.15 3.20
N VAL A 110 1.92 5.32 2.76
CA VAL A 110 1.08 6.33 2.12
C VAL A 110 1.26 6.23 0.61
N PHE A 111 0.15 6.06 -0.10
CA PHE A 111 0.06 6.08 -1.57
C PHE A 111 -0.28 7.48 -2.08
N GLN A 112 -0.41 7.60 -3.40
CA GLN A 112 -1.00 8.77 -4.01
C GLN A 112 -2.44 8.94 -3.49
N ASP A 113 -2.76 10.14 -3.02
CA ASP A 113 -4.12 10.47 -2.59
C ASP A 113 -5.11 10.29 -3.74
N ASN A 114 -6.29 9.77 -3.42
CA ASN A 114 -7.39 9.81 -4.36
C ASN A 114 -7.96 11.23 -4.42
N ILE A 115 -8.40 11.63 -5.61
CA ILE A 115 -9.02 12.93 -5.80
C ILE A 115 -10.53 12.78 -5.96
N ASP A 116 -11.28 13.61 -5.27
CA ASP A 116 -12.71 13.77 -5.34
C ASP A 116 -13.04 15.27 -5.33
N VAL A 117 -14.29 15.63 -5.41
CA VAL A 117 -14.77 16.99 -5.24
C VAL A 117 -15.34 17.19 -3.82
N GLU A 118 -15.17 18.38 -3.27
CA GLU A 118 -15.92 18.72 -2.05
C GLU A 118 -17.41 18.71 -2.33
N ARG A 119 -18.20 18.27 -1.34
CA ARG A 119 -19.65 18.21 -1.42
C ARG A 119 -20.28 19.04 -0.32
N ASP A 120 -21.45 19.59 -0.60
CA ASP A 120 -22.29 20.27 0.39
C ASP A 120 -23.07 19.26 1.26
N SER A 121 -23.91 19.76 2.16
CA SER A 121 -24.75 18.95 3.05
C SER A 121 -25.82 18.13 2.33
N SER A 122 -26.13 18.46 1.07
CA SER A 122 -27.06 17.72 0.20
C SER A 122 -26.34 16.72 -0.71
N GLY A 123 -25.00 16.64 -0.61
CA GLY A 123 -24.15 15.74 -1.40
C GLY A 123 -23.79 16.29 -2.79
N GLN A 124 -24.16 17.53 -3.10
CA GLN A 124 -23.84 18.14 -4.39
C GLN A 124 -22.38 18.65 -4.42
N PRO A 125 -21.67 18.53 -5.56
CA PRO A 125 -20.34 19.08 -5.72
C PRO A 125 -20.32 20.59 -5.49
N LYS A 126 -19.36 21.06 -4.68
CA LYS A 126 -19.17 22.49 -4.43
C LYS A 126 -18.42 23.14 -5.58
N ILE A 127 -18.98 24.21 -6.10
CA ILE A 127 -18.34 25.03 -7.14
C ILE A 127 -17.31 25.92 -6.50
N ASN A 128 -16.16 26.10 -7.17
CA ASN A 128 -15.12 27.00 -6.73
C ASN A 128 -15.64 28.46 -6.82
N PRO A 129 -15.67 29.23 -5.71
CA PRO A 129 -16.19 30.60 -5.71
C PRO A 129 -15.31 31.58 -6.50
N GLU A 130 -14.03 31.28 -6.69
CA GLU A 130 -13.10 32.13 -7.43
C GLU A 130 -13.19 31.87 -8.95
N ASN A 131 -13.60 30.68 -9.36
CA ASN A 131 -13.81 30.31 -10.76
C ASN A 131 -14.87 29.23 -10.88
N THR A 132 -16.05 29.65 -11.34
CA THR A 132 -17.25 28.81 -11.41
C THR A 132 -17.20 27.69 -12.44
N ASP A 133 -16.17 27.63 -13.28
CA ASP A 133 -15.93 26.53 -14.22
C ASP A 133 -15.34 25.30 -13.55
N PHE A 134 -14.92 25.40 -12.28
CA PHE A 134 -14.26 24.35 -11.53
C PHE A 134 -15.02 23.95 -10.27
N TYR A 135 -14.86 22.68 -9.88
CA TYR A 135 -15.23 22.21 -8.55
C TYR A 135 -14.06 22.39 -7.56
N LEU A 136 -14.38 22.43 -6.26
CA LEU A 136 -13.36 22.41 -5.20
C LEU A 136 -12.80 20.99 -5.05
N PRO A 137 -11.47 20.82 -5.12
CA PRO A 137 -10.86 19.51 -4.95
C PRO A 137 -10.88 19.04 -3.50
N ARG A 138 -11.11 17.75 -3.31
CA ARG A 138 -10.96 17.04 -2.05
C ARG A 138 -9.96 15.91 -2.23
N PHE A 139 -8.90 15.90 -1.42
CA PHE A 139 -7.93 14.82 -1.40
C PHE A 139 -8.30 13.81 -0.31
N ILE A 140 -8.38 12.54 -0.70
CA ILE A 140 -8.67 11.43 0.20
C ILE A 140 -7.40 10.61 0.33
N GLN A 141 -6.80 10.65 1.53
CA GLN A 141 -5.57 9.93 1.79
C GLN A 141 -5.75 8.43 1.54
N SER A 142 -4.84 7.87 0.75
CA SER A 142 -4.78 6.44 0.47
C SER A 142 -3.62 5.83 1.25
N THR A 143 -3.93 4.94 2.19
CA THR A 143 -2.94 4.28 3.03
C THR A 143 -3.11 2.77 3.00
N TYR A 144 -2.02 2.05 3.20
CA TYR A 144 -2.00 0.60 3.31
C TYR A 144 -1.05 0.16 4.42
N GLY A 145 -1.51 -0.79 5.21
CA GLY A 145 -0.73 -1.41 6.28
C GLY A 145 -1.54 -1.49 7.56
N THR A 146 -1.61 -2.69 8.10
CA THR A 146 -2.17 -2.97 9.43
C THR A 146 -1.44 -4.16 10.01
N ILE A 147 -1.41 -4.26 11.32
CA ILE A 147 -0.96 -5.46 12.00
C ILE A 147 -1.99 -6.58 11.79
N LEU A 148 -1.52 -7.75 11.40
CA LEU A 148 -2.39 -8.91 11.15
C LEU A 148 -1.89 -10.12 11.94
N PRO A 149 -2.43 -10.38 13.14
CA PRO A 149 -2.16 -11.60 13.88
C PRO A 149 -2.98 -12.76 13.32
N THR A 150 -2.37 -13.92 13.23
CA THR A 150 -2.97 -15.17 12.76
C THR A 150 -2.53 -16.31 13.65
N ILE A 151 -3.45 -17.19 14.02
CA ILE A 151 -3.16 -18.45 14.66
C ILE A 151 -3.64 -19.60 13.77
N GLY A 152 -2.89 -20.69 13.71
CA GLY A 152 -3.28 -21.83 12.91
C GLY A 152 -2.66 -23.13 13.39
N ILE A 153 -3.18 -24.21 12.83
CA ILE A 153 -2.70 -25.57 13.06
C ILE A 153 -2.45 -26.28 11.73
N ILE A 154 -1.40 -27.10 11.70
CA ILE A 154 -1.07 -27.95 10.56
C ILE A 154 -0.95 -29.39 11.10
N VAL A 155 -1.68 -30.33 10.50
CA VAL A 155 -1.58 -31.75 10.80
C VAL A 155 -0.90 -32.44 9.63
N GLU A 156 0.14 -33.19 9.91
CA GLU A 156 0.89 -34.02 8.92
C GLU A 156 0.69 -35.48 9.31
N LEU A 157 0.14 -36.32 8.40
CA LEU A 157 -0.19 -37.74 8.57
C LEU A 157 0.95 -38.63 8.07
#